data_cac6987bef13de7201d26a2353a05d7a
#
_entry.id   cac6987bef13de7201d26a2353a05d7a
#
_cell.length_a   1.000
_cell.length_b   1.000
_cell.length_c   1.000
_cell.angle_alpha   90.00
_cell.angle_beta   90.00
_cell.angle_gamma   90.00
#
_symmetry.space_group_name_H-M   'P 1'
#
loop_
_entity.id
_entity.type
_entity.pdbx_description
1 polymer ?
#
loop_
_entity_poly.entity_id
_entity_poly.type
_entity_poly.pdbx_seq_one_letter_code
_entity_poly.pdbx_strand_id
1 'polypeptide(L)'
;MNRHPMYAPLGANWPAVRAFLLDLVYPEGAVCRACGKVSGGEILCPSCRSALQSDGSLFRWDTEELDPELTAYFLTPHTGIARTLILRLKHQAEACAVRPLADLLLPLPKDLPFSPDTVVTRVTMPENRRRDRMIDHGRLLAEAAAARLQLPCRQLLIRRETRQKNQASLNRAAREENLKNAFEPREKITFPVLLVDDVLTTGTTARRCAEALRKGGAEKVSVLTFTRATRMKDGI
;
A
#
# COMPACT_ATOMS: atom_id res chain seq x y z
N MET A 1 -1.20 39.44 -26.04
CA MET A 1 -1.96 38.55 -26.94
C MET A 1 -1.93 37.17 -26.36
N ASN A 2 -2.98 36.83 -25.57
CA ASN A 2 -3.17 35.55 -24.90
C ASN A 2 -3.69 34.52 -25.91
N ARG A 3 -2.94 33.44 -26.12
CA ARG A 3 -3.44 32.27 -26.84
C ARG A 3 -3.77 31.21 -25.79
N HIS A 4 -5.08 31.03 -25.51
CA HIS A 4 -5.60 29.84 -24.87
C HIS A 4 -5.41 28.63 -25.80
N PRO A 5 -4.89 27.50 -25.32
CA PRO A 5 -4.98 26.25 -26.06
C PRO A 5 -6.33 25.59 -25.71
N MET A 6 -7.36 25.92 -26.45
CA MET A 6 -8.62 25.20 -26.48
C MET A 6 -8.55 24.29 -27.71
N TYR A 7 -8.13 23.03 -27.50
CA TYR A 7 -8.47 21.82 -28.29
C TYR A 7 -7.55 20.68 -27.84
N ALA A 8 -8.09 19.82 -26.98
CA ALA A 8 -7.54 18.48 -26.79
C ALA A 8 -7.93 17.62 -28.00
N PRO A 9 -7.03 16.80 -28.56
CA PRO A 9 -7.36 15.95 -29.69
C PRO A 9 -8.37 14.87 -29.30
N LEU A 10 -9.31 14.57 -30.20
CA LEU A 10 -10.35 13.55 -30.11
C LEU A 10 -9.78 12.09 -30.12
N GLY A 11 -8.85 11.82 -29.24
CA GLY A 11 -8.38 10.51 -28.83
C GLY A 11 -8.45 10.38 -27.33
N ALA A 12 -9.34 11.13 -26.70
CA ALA A 12 -9.49 11.22 -25.25
C ALA A 12 -9.73 9.83 -24.66
N ASN A 13 -8.78 9.43 -23.83
CA ASN A 13 -8.84 8.27 -22.99
C ASN A 13 -10.20 8.24 -22.25
N TRP A 14 -11.14 7.46 -22.76
CA TRP A 14 -12.52 7.38 -22.26
C TRP A 14 -12.62 7.17 -20.74
N PRO A 15 -11.71 6.41 -20.08
CA PRO A 15 -11.62 6.38 -18.61
C PRO A 15 -11.34 7.73 -17.96
N ALA A 16 -10.51 8.58 -18.54
CA ALA A 16 -10.19 9.90 -17.98
C ALA A 16 -11.37 10.88 -18.13
N VAL A 17 -12.08 10.82 -19.25
CA VAL A 17 -13.32 11.63 -19.47
C VAL A 17 -14.41 11.18 -18.51
N ARG A 18 -14.57 9.87 -18.29
CA ARG A 18 -15.51 9.33 -17.31
C ARG A 18 -15.17 9.74 -15.88
N ALA A 19 -13.87 9.69 -15.51
CA ALA A 19 -13.39 10.14 -14.20
C ALA A 19 -13.70 11.63 -14.01
N PHE A 20 -13.40 12.49 -14.99
CA PHE A 20 -13.70 13.91 -14.96
C PHE A 20 -15.21 14.20 -14.83
N LEU A 21 -16.05 13.49 -15.57
CA LEU A 21 -17.52 13.64 -15.49
C LEU A 21 -18.05 13.14 -14.14
N LEU A 22 -17.46 12.07 -13.58
CA LEU A 22 -17.82 11.59 -12.25
C LEU A 22 -17.38 12.57 -11.16
N ASP A 23 -16.21 13.19 -11.30
CA ASP A 23 -15.72 14.22 -10.36
C ASP A 23 -16.57 15.50 -10.43
N LEU A 24 -17.17 15.81 -11.60
CA LEU A 24 -18.07 16.95 -11.75
C LEU A 24 -19.42 16.71 -11.06
N VAL A 25 -19.93 15.47 -11.10
CA VAL A 25 -21.23 15.09 -10.50
C VAL A 25 -21.06 14.64 -9.05
N TYR A 26 -19.90 14.04 -8.72
CA TYR A 26 -19.53 13.55 -7.39
C TYR A 26 -18.12 14.03 -7.04
N PRO A 27 -17.94 15.30 -6.69
CA PRO A 27 -16.62 15.83 -6.32
C PRO A 27 -16.02 15.03 -5.17
N GLU A 28 -14.70 14.94 -5.13
CA GLU A 28 -13.99 14.31 -3.99
C GLU A 28 -14.54 14.91 -2.70
N GLY A 29 -14.99 14.04 -1.79
CA GLY A 29 -15.57 14.47 -0.53
C GLY A 29 -17.08 14.73 -0.51
N ALA A 30 -17.82 14.61 -1.63
CA ALA A 30 -19.27 14.68 -1.60
C ALA A 30 -19.86 13.56 -0.74
N VAL A 31 -19.31 12.37 -0.86
CA VAL A 31 -19.71 11.19 -0.07
C VAL A 31 -18.52 10.53 0.60
N CYS A 32 -18.75 10.06 1.80
CA CYS A 32 -17.78 9.32 2.60
C CYS A 32 -17.35 8.03 1.89
N ARG A 33 -16.05 7.86 1.69
CA ARG A 33 -15.48 6.69 1.00
C ARG A 33 -15.55 5.40 1.83
N ALA A 34 -16.01 5.45 3.06
CA ALA A 34 -16.25 4.25 3.86
C ALA A 34 -17.74 3.85 3.86
N CYS A 35 -18.65 4.75 4.22
CA CYS A 35 -20.08 4.41 4.42
C CYS A 35 -21.03 4.96 3.35
N GLY A 36 -20.58 5.77 2.40
CA GLY A 36 -21.40 6.34 1.33
C GLY A 36 -22.31 7.52 1.75
N LYS A 37 -22.33 7.91 3.02
CA LYS A 37 -23.10 9.07 3.49
C LYS A 37 -22.44 10.38 3.05
N VAL A 38 -23.20 11.46 2.99
CA VAL A 38 -22.67 12.80 2.74
C VAL A 38 -21.57 13.11 3.76
N SER A 39 -20.43 13.61 3.29
CA SER A 39 -19.23 13.81 4.12
C SER A 39 -18.82 15.27 4.28
N GLY A 40 -19.54 16.20 3.64
CA GLY A 40 -19.28 17.64 3.81
C GLY A 40 -17.95 18.12 3.21
N GLY A 41 -17.49 17.52 2.13
CA GLY A 41 -16.22 17.87 1.48
C GLY A 41 -15.01 17.04 1.93
N GLU A 42 -15.23 16.09 2.83
CA GLU A 42 -14.18 15.27 3.39
C GLU A 42 -14.16 13.85 2.80
N ILE A 43 -13.00 13.19 2.76
CA ILE A 43 -12.88 11.80 2.26
C ILE A 43 -13.67 10.84 3.17
N LEU A 44 -13.62 11.07 4.48
CA LEU A 44 -14.40 10.34 5.48
C LEU A 44 -15.30 11.29 6.26
N CYS A 45 -16.55 10.89 6.48
CA CYS A 45 -17.40 11.60 7.43
C CYS A 45 -16.84 11.51 8.86
N PRO A 46 -17.22 12.42 9.79
CA PRO A 46 -16.69 12.44 11.15
C PRO A 46 -16.77 11.10 11.88
N SER A 47 -17.91 10.39 11.75
CA SER A 47 -18.11 9.07 12.38
C SER A 47 -17.14 8.02 11.86
N CYS A 48 -16.91 7.96 10.53
CA CYS A 48 -15.97 7.01 9.95
C CYS A 48 -14.52 7.36 10.26
N ARG A 49 -14.20 8.65 10.33
CA ARG A 49 -12.88 9.10 10.74
C ARG A 49 -12.59 8.70 12.19
N SER A 50 -13.53 8.97 13.11
CA SER A 50 -13.43 8.57 14.51
C SER A 50 -13.31 7.05 14.67
N ALA A 51 -14.13 6.27 13.95
CA ALA A 51 -14.04 4.81 13.99
C ALA A 51 -12.70 4.29 13.44
N LEU A 52 -12.15 4.87 12.36
CA LEU A 52 -10.84 4.50 11.85
C LEU A 52 -9.72 4.78 12.87
N GLN A 53 -9.81 5.90 13.57
CA GLN A 53 -8.85 6.29 14.59
C GLN A 53 -8.95 5.47 15.87
N SER A 54 -10.16 5.03 16.27
CA SER A 54 -10.36 4.20 17.44
C SER A 54 -9.97 2.74 17.20
N ASP A 55 -10.12 2.24 15.98
CA ASP A 55 -9.66 0.89 15.59
C ASP A 55 -8.13 0.80 15.51
N GLY A 56 -7.46 1.92 15.19
CA GLY A 56 -6.02 2.06 15.28
C GLY A 56 -5.63 2.48 16.70
N SER A 57 -4.70 1.78 17.34
CA SER A 57 -4.15 2.27 18.60
C SER A 57 -3.46 3.60 18.35
N LEU A 58 -4.10 4.69 18.76
CA LEU A 58 -3.79 6.10 18.44
C LEU A 58 -2.32 6.53 18.68
N PHE A 59 -1.48 5.68 19.27
CA PHE A 59 -0.12 6.04 19.68
C PHE A 59 0.87 4.88 19.64
N ARG A 60 0.49 3.72 19.12
CA ARG A 60 1.34 2.53 19.18
C ARG A 60 1.26 1.75 17.88
N TRP A 61 2.37 1.75 17.16
CA TRP A 61 2.54 0.80 16.07
C TRP A 61 2.73 -0.59 16.68
N ASP A 62 1.84 -1.49 16.38
CA ASP A 62 2.00 -2.88 16.75
C ASP A 62 3.08 -3.54 15.91
N THR A 63 3.73 -4.55 16.48
CA THR A 63 4.84 -5.25 15.83
C THR A 63 4.59 -6.75 15.77
N GLU A 64 5.11 -7.38 14.73
CA GLU A 64 5.16 -8.82 14.57
C GLU A 64 6.56 -9.21 14.05
N GLU A 65 7.23 -10.09 14.75
CA GLU A 65 8.48 -10.68 14.28
C GLU A 65 8.15 -11.73 13.21
N LEU A 66 8.60 -11.47 11.99
CA LEU A 66 8.40 -12.37 10.85
C LEU A 66 9.50 -13.41 10.75
N ASP A 67 10.72 -13.02 11.08
CA ASP A 67 11.91 -13.84 11.28
C ASP A 67 12.88 -13.08 12.22
N PRO A 68 13.97 -13.71 12.72
CA PRO A 68 14.89 -13.08 13.69
C PRO A 68 15.45 -11.72 13.27
N GLU A 69 15.45 -11.43 11.97
CA GLU A 69 16.00 -10.19 11.42
C GLU A 69 14.94 -9.31 10.75
N LEU A 70 13.65 -9.67 10.83
CA LEU A 70 12.58 -8.99 10.10
C LEU A 70 11.39 -8.67 11.00
N THR A 71 11.33 -7.45 11.47
CA THR A 71 10.19 -6.90 12.19
C THR A 71 9.21 -6.24 11.23
N ALA A 72 7.94 -6.59 11.34
CA ALA A 72 6.85 -5.91 10.67
C ALA A 72 6.09 -5.01 11.64
N TYR A 73 5.83 -3.80 11.22
CA TYR A 73 5.00 -2.80 11.91
C TYR A 73 3.66 -2.72 11.21
N PHE A 74 2.58 -2.57 11.95
CA PHE A 74 1.25 -2.35 11.38
C PHE A 74 0.44 -1.36 12.22
N LEU A 75 -0.48 -0.65 11.57
CA LEU A 75 -1.15 0.51 12.16
C LEU A 75 -2.52 0.15 12.75
N THR A 76 -3.21 -0.85 12.16
CA THR A 76 -4.56 -1.23 12.59
C THR A 76 -4.91 -2.65 12.13
N PRO A 77 -5.88 -3.33 12.76
CA PRO A 77 -6.44 -4.58 12.23
C PRO A 77 -7.05 -4.40 10.84
N HIS A 78 -7.01 -5.44 10.00
CA HIS A 78 -7.63 -5.45 8.67
C HIS A 78 -9.15 -5.67 8.76
N THR A 79 -9.85 -4.77 9.44
CA THR A 79 -11.29 -4.82 9.70
C THR A 79 -11.95 -3.47 9.43
N GLY A 80 -13.25 -3.37 9.56
CA GLY A 80 -14.00 -2.10 9.55
C GLY A 80 -13.64 -1.14 8.40
N ILE A 81 -13.40 0.09 8.77
CA ILE A 81 -13.12 1.20 7.84
C ILE A 81 -11.79 1.00 7.11
N ALA A 82 -10.74 0.57 7.84
CA ALA A 82 -9.42 0.36 7.24
C ALA A 82 -9.48 -0.68 6.11
N ARG A 83 -10.16 -1.81 6.34
CA ARG A 83 -10.37 -2.83 5.31
C ARG A 83 -11.14 -2.27 4.11
N THR A 84 -12.18 -1.48 4.35
CA THR A 84 -12.98 -0.87 3.28
C THR A 84 -12.10 0.05 2.41
N LEU A 85 -11.30 0.90 3.00
CA LEU A 85 -10.39 1.80 2.28
C LEU A 85 -9.34 1.05 1.46
N ILE A 86 -8.74 0.00 2.03
CA ILE A 86 -7.77 -0.85 1.31
C ILE A 86 -8.44 -1.54 0.10
N LEU A 87 -9.67 -2.03 0.24
CA LEU A 87 -10.40 -2.66 -0.87
C LEU A 87 -10.75 -1.66 -1.97
N ARG A 88 -11.18 -0.45 -1.62
CA ARG A 88 -11.45 0.62 -2.58
C ARG A 88 -10.19 1.03 -3.35
N LEU A 89 -9.09 1.18 -2.65
CA LEU A 89 -7.79 1.46 -3.26
C LEU A 89 -7.36 0.35 -4.24
N LYS A 90 -7.55 -0.92 -3.86
CA LYS A 90 -7.16 -2.08 -4.67
C LYS A 90 -8.05 -2.33 -5.88
N HIS A 91 -9.35 -2.18 -5.72
CA HIS A 91 -10.33 -2.68 -6.69
C HIS A 91 -11.15 -1.59 -7.38
N GLN A 92 -11.25 -0.40 -6.79
CA GLN A 92 -12.02 0.71 -7.34
C GLN A 92 -11.14 1.86 -7.83
N ALA A 93 -9.80 1.72 -7.73
CA ALA A 93 -8.82 2.74 -8.11
C ALA A 93 -9.04 4.10 -7.41
N GLU A 94 -9.63 4.10 -6.21
CA GLU A 94 -9.87 5.32 -5.45
C GLU A 94 -8.58 5.79 -4.74
N ALA A 95 -7.73 6.53 -5.44
CA ALA A 95 -6.45 7.02 -4.91
C ALA A 95 -6.62 7.88 -3.64
N CYS A 96 -7.73 8.60 -3.51
CA CYS A 96 -8.02 9.41 -2.33
C CYS A 96 -8.11 8.59 -1.03
N ALA A 97 -8.40 7.28 -1.10
CA ALA A 97 -8.41 6.39 0.06
C ALA A 97 -7.02 6.25 0.74
N VAL A 98 -5.93 6.62 0.06
CA VAL A 98 -4.57 6.63 0.64
C VAL A 98 -4.46 7.65 1.77
N ARG A 99 -5.08 8.82 1.63
CA ARG A 99 -4.93 9.93 2.58
C ARG A 99 -5.37 9.56 4.01
N PRO A 100 -6.59 9.09 4.27
CA PRO A 100 -6.99 8.68 5.61
C PRO A 100 -6.20 7.48 6.15
N LEU A 101 -5.69 6.59 5.28
CA LEU A 101 -4.80 5.52 5.70
C LEU A 101 -3.43 6.07 6.13
N ALA A 102 -2.86 7.02 5.38
CA ALA A 102 -1.60 7.67 5.75
C ALA A 102 -1.71 8.49 7.04
N ASP A 103 -2.88 9.02 7.37
CA ASP A 103 -3.12 9.74 8.61
C ASP A 103 -3.04 8.83 9.85
N LEU A 104 -3.18 7.50 9.70
CA LEU A 104 -2.93 6.53 10.78
C LEU A 104 -1.45 6.46 11.21
N LEU A 105 -0.53 6.95 10.40
CA LEU A 105 0.89 7.05 10.77
C LEU A 105 1.13 8.11 11.84
N LEU A 106 0.19 9.04 12.04
CA LEU A 106 0.31 10.16 12.94
C LEU A 106 -0.51 9.96 14.24
N PRO A 107 -0.02 10.42 15.39
CA PRO A 107 1.30 11.02 15.59
C PRO A 107 2.41 9.99 15.47
N LEU A 108 3.57 10.43 14.98
CA LEU A 108 4.73 9.55 14.90
C LEU A 108 5.20 9.18 16.32
N PRO A 109 5.64 7.90 16.54
CA PRO A 109 6.32 7.54 17.77
C PRO A 109 7.53 8.45 18.02
N LYS A 110 7.82 8.79 19.28
CA LYS A 110 8.97 9.62 19.64
C LYS A 110 10.29 8.97 19.19
N ASP A 111 10.38 7.66 19.36
CA ASP A 111 11.52 6.85 18.94
C ASP A 111 11.13 6.04 17.70
N LEU A 112 11.26 6.67 16.54
CA LEU A 112 11.06 5.97 15.28
C LEU A 112 12.09 4.84 15.16
N PRO A 113 11.66 3.60 14.82
CA PRO A 113 12.57 2.46 14.67
C PRO A 113 13.38 2.52 13.37
N PHE A 114 13.37 3.67 12.69
CA PHE A 114 14.01 3.89 11.40
C PHE A 114 14.99 5.05 11.50
N SER A 115 16.21 4.86 11.00
CA SER A 115 17.21 5.92 10.90
C SER A 115 16.88 6.89 9.76
N PRO A 116 17.39 8.13 9.78
CA PRO A 116 17.11 9.14 8.72
C PRO A 116 17.60 8.75 7.32
N ASP A 117 18.55 7.84 7.22
CA ASP A 117 19.09 7.27 5.96
C ASP A 117 18.28 6.09 5.42
N THR A 118 17.22 5.68 6.14
CA THR A 118 16.32 4.61 5.70
C THR A 118 15.59 5.01 4.42
N VAL A 119 15.61 4.13 3.42
CA VAL A 119 14.90 4.32 2.16
C VAL A 119 13.61 3.50 2.16
N VAL A 120 12.50 4.16 1.88
CA VAL A 120 11.19 3.52 1.72
C VAL A 120 11.09 2.88 0.34
N THR A 121 10.65 1.64 0.29
CA THR A 121 10.32 0.92 -0.95
C THR A 121 8.99 0.20 -0.82
N ARG A 122 8.46 -0.30 -1.93
CA ARG A 122 7.20 -1.04 -1.95
C ARG A 122 7.37 -2.48 -2.41
N VAL A 123 6.41 -3.31 -2.05
CA VAL A 123 6.22 -4.61 -2.70
C VAL A 123 5.80 -4.37 -4.15
N THR A 124 6.58 -4.93 -5.09
CA THR A 124 6.32 -4.74 -6.52
C THR A 124 5.26 -5.73 -7.02
N MET A 125 4.22 -5.22 -7.67
CA MET A 125 3.20 -6.05 -8.30
C MET A 125 3.72 -6.71 -9.59
N PRO A 126 3.18 -7.90 -9.98
CA PRO A 126 3.42 -8.47 -11.30
C PRO A 126 2.92 -7.53 -12.39
N GLU A 127 3.60 -7.51 -13.53
CA GLU A 127 3.31 -6.58 -14.62
C GLU A 127 1.92 -6.81 -15.24
N ASN A 128 1.47 -8.06 -15.34
CA ASN A 128 0.12 -8.40 -15.76
C ASN A 128 -0.95 -7.75 -14.86
N ARG A 129 -0.79 -7.83 -13.53
CA ARG A 129 -1.71 -7.19 -12.60
C ARG A 129 -1.61 -5.67 -12.61
N ARG A 130 -0.45 -5.11 -12.97
CA ARG A 130 -0.26 -3.66 -13.12
C ARG A 130 -1.00 -3.10 -14.33
N ARG A 131 -1.12 -3.88 -15.42
CA ARG A 131 -1.91 -3.53 -16.61
C ARG A 131 -3.41 -3.56 -16.34
N ASP A 132 -3.87 -4.53 -15.54
CA ASP A 132 -5.29 -4.70 -15.20
C ASP A 132 -5.77 -3.68 -14.14
N ARG A 133 -4.85 -3.10 -13.36
CA ARG A 133 -5.17 -2.12 -12.32
C ARG A 133 -4.90 -0.71 -12.81
N MET A 134 -5.91 0.16 -12.67
CA MET A 134 -5.83 1.58 -13.07
C MET A 134 -4.79 2.37 -12.27
N ILE A 135 -4.48 1.94 -11.03
CA ILE A 135 -3.51 2.59 -10.14
C ILE A 135 -2.56 1.60 -9.49
N ASP A 136 -1.33 2.04 -9.25
CA ASP A 136 -0.35 1.32 -8.42
C ASP A 136 -0.54 1.71 -6.94
N HIS A 137 -1.46 1.01 -6.26
CA HIS A 137 -1.77 1.28 -4.85
C HIS A 137 -0.56 1.09 -3.93
N GLY A 138 0.34 0.14 -4.21
CA GLY A 138 1.57 -0.04 -3.45
C GLY A 138 2.49 1.17 -3.54
N ARG A 139 2.59 1.80 -4.73
CA ARG A 139 3.33 3.03 -4.92
C ARG A 139 2.73 4.17 -4.10
N LEU A 140 1.42 4.38 -4.21
CA LEU A 140 0.73 5.45 -3.49
C LEU A 140 0.90 5.33 -1.97
N LEU A 141 0.77 4.12 -1.42
CA LEU A 141 0.95 3.86 0.00
C LEU A 141 2.41 4.11 0.44
N ALA A 142 3.40 3.66 -0.34
CA ALA A 142 4.81 3.88 -0.02
C ALA A 142 5.20 5.37 -0.09
N GLU A 143 4.75 6.09 -1.12
CA GLU A 143 4.97 7.52 -1.25
C GLU A 143 4.32 8.30 -0.10
N ALA A 144 3.09 7.93 0.30
CA ALA A 144 2.39 8.54 1.43
C ALA A 144 3.09 8.24 2.78
N ALA A 145 3.55 7.01 3.00
CA ALA A 145 4.32 6.65 4.18
C ALA A 145 5.65 7.41 4.23
N ALA A 146 6.38 7.46 3.12
CA ALA A 146 7.64 8.20 3.01
C ALA A 146 7.47 9.69 3.33
N ALA A 147 6.42 10.32 2.80
CA ALA A 147 6.12 11.73 3.07
C ALA A 147 5.81 11.99 4.56
N ARG A 148 5.04 11.10 5.22
CA ARG A 148 4.72 11.22 6.66
C ARG A 148 5.94 10.98 7.56
N LEU A 149 6.83 10.05 7.16
CA LEU A 149 8.05 9.71 7.88
C LEU A 149 9.23 10.62 7.54
N GLN A 150 9.09 11.49 6.53
CA GLN A 150 10.16 12.35 6.00
C GLN A 150 11.37 11.55 5.50
N LEU A 151 11.11 10.38 4.89
CA LEU A 151 12.12 9.49 4.35
C LEU A 151 12.11 9.48 2.82
N PRO A 152 13.25 9.23 2.16
CA PRO A 152 13.29 9.07 0.70
C PRO A 152 12.52 7.82 0.25
N CYS A 153 11.83 7.90 -0.90
CA CYS A 153 11.09 6.79 -1.48
C CYS A 153 11.69 6.40 -2.84
N ARG A 154 12.09 5.13 -2.98
CA ARG A 154 12.68 4.59 -4.23
C ARG A 154 12.14 3.19 -4.50
N GLN A 155 12.06 2.81 -5.77
CA GLN A 155 11.72 1.43 -6.15
C GLN A 155 12.99 0.58 -6.18
N LEU A 156 13.21 -0.21 -5.14
CA LEU A 156 14.41 -1.04 -4.98
C LEU A 156 14.22 -2.49 -5.43
N LEU A 157 12.98 -2.92 -5.68
CA LEU A 157 12.65 -4.28 -6.10
C LEU A 157 12.10 -4.34 -7.52
N ILE A 158 12.49 -5.38 -8.24
CA ILE A 158 11.89 -5.81 -9.50
C ILE A 158 11.18 -7.14 -9.21
N ARG A 159 10.00 -7.33 -9.77
CA ARG A 159 9.32 -8.61 -9.75
C ARG A 159 9.48 -9.29 -11.11
N ARG A 160 10.09 -10.47 -11.12
CA ARG A 160 10.17 -11.31 -12.33
C ARG A 160 8.80 -11.90 -12.65
N GLU A 161 8.46 -11.92 -13.91
CA GLU A 161 7.30 -12.68 -14.36
C GLU A 161 7.65 -14.18 -14.31
N THR A 162 7.01 -14.90 -13.40
CA THR A 162 7.06 -16.36 -13.45
C THR A 162 6.17 -16.82 -14.59
N ARG A 163 6.74 -17.51 -15.57
CA ARG A 163 6.04 -18.03 -16.77
C ARG A 163 4.94 -19.08 -16.50
N GLN A 164 4.58 -19.31 -15.26
CA GLN A 164 3.50 -20.26 -14.96
C GLN A 164 2.14 -19.57 -15.11
N LYS A 165 1.41 -20.05 -16.14
CA LYS A 165 0.01 -19.72 -16.41
C LYS A 165 -0.83 -19.83 -15.13
N ASN A 166 -1.73 -18.89 -14.96
CA ASN A 166 -2.79 -18.86 -13.94
C ASN A 166 -3.53 -20.22 -13.86
N GLN A 167 -3.07 -21.10 -13.00
CA GLN A 167 -3.87 -22.22 -12.56
C GLN A 167 -4.42 -21.84 -11.18
N ALA A 168 -5.73 -21.56 -11.13
CA ALA A 168 -6.48 -21.27 -9.92
C ALA A 168 -6.42 -22.41 -8.86
N SER A 169 -5.81 -23.54 -9.21
CA SER A 169 -5.68 -24.77 -8.43
C SER A 169 -4.32 -24.98 -7.77
N LEU A 170 -3.38 -24.02 -7.82
CA LEU A 170 -2.10 -24.20 -7.15
C LEU A 170 -2.28 -24.26 -5.63
N ASN A 171 -1.83 -25.36 -5.03
CA ASN A 171 -1.78 -25.54 -3.60
C ASN A 171 -0.80 -24.52 -2.94
N ARG A 172 -0.85 -24.39 -1.62
CA ARG A 172 -0.05 -23.43 -0.83
C ARG A 172 1.46 -23.57 -1.11
N ALA A 173 1.98 -24.80 -1.21
CA ALA A 173 3.39 -25.08 -1.44
C ALA A 173 3.86 -24.56 -2.81
N ALA A 174 3.08 -24.75 -3.87
CA ALA A 174 3.41 -24.25 -5.20
C ALA A 174 3.38 -22.71 -5.29
N ARG A 175 2.52 -22.05 -4.48
CA ARG A 175 2.53 -20.58 -4.35
C ARG A 175 3.78 -20.09 -3.64
N GLU A 176 4.24 -20.79 -2.61
CA GLU A 176 5.47 -20.47 -1.86
C GLU A 176 6.72 -20.67 -2.75
N GLU A 177 6.78 -21.74 -3.54
CA GLU A 177 7.87 -21.99 -4.49
C GLU A 177 7.93 -20.93 -5.59
N ASN A 178 6.78 -20.52 -6.14
CA ASN A 178 6.70 -19.45 -7.13
C ASN A 178 7.15 -18.07 -6.60
N LEU A 179 7.18 -17.88 -5.28
CA LEU A 179 7.64 -16.65 -4.67
C LEU A 179 9.14 -16.67 -4.34
N LYS A 180 9.81 -17.84 -4.31
CA LYS A 180 11.23 -17.95 -3.91
C LYS A 180 12.16 -17.06 -4.74
N ASN A 181 11.91 -16.93 -6.05
CA ASN A 181 12.72 -16.13 -6.97
C ASN A 181 11.92 -15.02 -7.66
N ALA A 182 10.79 -14.63 -7.06
CA ALA A 182 9.89 -13.65 -7.68
C ALA A 182 10.41 -12.20 -7.55
N PHE A 183 11.32 -11.93 -6.62
CA PHE A 183 11.81 -10.59 -6.36
C PHE A 183 13.33 -10.53 -6.50
N GLU A 184 13.82 -9.44 -7.07
CA GLU A 184 15.24 -9.14 -7.23
C GLU A 184 15.51 -7.68 -6.86
N PRO A 185 16.70 -7.39 -6.32
CA PRO A 185 17.13 -6.02 -6.11
C PRO A 185 17.37 -5.35 -7.46
N ARG A 186 16.94 -4.09 -7.58
CA ARG A 186 17.12 -3.29 -8.80
C ARG A 186 18.53 -2.72 -8.91
N GLU A 187 19.19 -2.55 -7.79
CA GLU A 187 20.51 -1.94 -7.66
C GLU A 187 21.23 -2.46 -6.41
N LYS A 188 22.50 -2.13 -6.24
CA LYS A 188 23.21 -2.36 -4.99
C LYS A 188 22.65 -1.45 -3.90
N ILE A 189 22.37 -2.01 -2.72
CA ILE A 189 21.75 -1.31 -1.58
C ILE A 189 22.79 -1.29 -0.46
N THR A 190 23.07 -0.12 0.11
CA THR A 190 24.04 0.08 1.19
C THR A 190 23.46 0.93 2.32
N PHE A 191 22.17 0.82 2.54
CA PHE A 191 21.41 1.59 3.52
C PHE A 191 20.24 0.75 4.06
N PRO A 192 19.67 1.13 5.22
CA PRO A 192 18.49 0.49 5.76
C PRO A 192 17.26 0.69 4.86
N VAL A 193 16.38 -0.30 4.81
CA VAL A 193 15.19 -0.29 3.94
C VAL A 193 13.92 -0.49 4.75
N LEU A 194 12.91 0.35 4.50
CA LEU A 194 11.54 0.18 4.95
C LEU A 194 10.67 -0.30 3.79
N LEU A 195 10.30 -1.58 3.83
CA LEU A 195 9.40 -2.18 2.86
C LEU A 195 7.94 -1.89 3.23
N VAL A 196 7.21 -1.23 2.35
CA VAL A 196 5.79 -0.90 2.55
C VAL A 196 4.88 -1.84 1.78
N ASP A 197 3.83 -2.34 2.45
CA ASP A 197 2.74 -3.11 1.85
C ASP A 197 1.39 -2.66 2.46
N ASP A 198 0.28 -3.10 1.87
CA ASP A 198 -1.05 -2.71 2.32
C ASP A 198 -1.56 -3.57 3.49
N VAL A 199 -1.37 -4.90 3.42
CA VAL A 199 -1.91 -5.86 4.41
C VAL A 199 -0.86 -6.90 4.77
N LEU A 200 -0.54 -7.00 6.04
CA LEU A 200 0.20 -8.14 6.56
C LEU A 200 -0.75 -9.33 6.76
N THR A 201 -0.51 -10.41 6.04
CA THR A 201 -1.25 -11.68 6.19
C THR A 201 -0.37 -12.74 6.86
N THR A 202 0.25 -13.61 6.09
CA THR A 202 1.22 -14.62 6.58
C THR A 202 2.66 -14.10 6.64
N GLY A 203 2.92 -12.90 6.12
CA GLY A 203 4.26 -12.35 6.00
C GLY A 203 5.13 -12.98 4.88
N THR A 204 4.61 -13.99 4.14
CA THR A 204 5.41 -14.69 3.11
C THR A 204 5.95 -13.74 2.06
N THR A 205 5.11 -12.82 1.53
CA THR A 205 5.56 -11.83 0.53
C THR A 205 6.62 -10.90 1.12
N ALA A 206 6.40 -10.42 2.35
CA ALA A 206 7.33 -9.54 3.04
C ALA A 206 8.70 -10.20 3.24
N ARG A 207 8.73 -11.49 3.69
CA ARG A 207 9.99 -12.26 3.83
C ARG A 207 10.73 -12.38 2.51
N ARG A 208 10.04 -12.73 1.41
CA ARG A 208 10.67 -12.88 0.08
C ARG A 208 11.23 -11.55 -0.46
N CYS A 209 10.51 -10.45 -0.23
CA CYS A 209 11.02 -9.13 -0.56
C CYS A 209 12.24 -8.76 0.29
N ALA A 210 12.20 -9.04 1.60
CA ALA A 210 13.32 -8.79 2.51
C ALA A 210 14.57 -9.62 2.15
N GLU A 211 14.41 -10.90 1.82
CA GLU A 211 15.49 -11.75 1.30
C GLU A 211 16.14 -11.14 0.05
N ALA A 212 15.34 -10.65 -0.89
CA ALA A 212 15.86 -10.01 -2.09
C ALA A 212 16.60 -8.69 -1.78
N LEU A 213 16.07 -7.86 -0.87
CA LEU A 213 16.72 -6.63 -0.45
C LEU A 213 18.05 -6.88 0.26
N ARG A 214 18.11 -7.88 1.16
CA ARG A 214 19.36 -8.31 1.83
C ARG A 214 20.39 -8.84 0.83
N LYS A 215 19.95 -9.63 -0.17
CA LYS A 215 20.83 -10.07 -1.29
C LYS A 215 21.38 -8.88 -2.08
N GLY A 216 20.63 -7.79 -2.17
CA GLY A 216 21.08 -6.53 -2.76
C GLY A 216 22.06 -5.75 -1.90
N GLY A 217 22.24 -6.14 -0.62
CA GLY A 217 23.16 -5.51 0.33
C GLY A 217 22.49 -4.59 1.35
N ALA A 218 21.15 -4.62 1.50
CA ALA A 218 20.47 -3.84 2.52
C ALA A 218 20.97 -4.19 3.93
N GLU A 219 21.41 -3.17 4.68
CA GLU A 219 21.97 -3.33 6.02
C GLU A 219 20.94 -3.83 7.04
N LYS A 220 19.71 -3.31 6.92
CA LYS A 220 18.57 -3.68 7.74
C LYS A 220 17.31 -3.57 6.89
N VAL A 221 16.39 -4.51 7.05
CA VAL A 221 15.07 -4.46 6.42
C VAL A 221 14.01 -4.49 7.49
N SER A 222 13.11 -3.52 7.46
CA SER A 222 11.89 -3.47 8.26
C SER A 222 10.68 -3.44 7.34
N VAL A 223 9.52 -3.87 7.83
CA VAL A 223 8.27 -3.88 7.07
C VAL A 223 7.28 -2.95 7.74
N LEU A 224 6.58 -2.13 6.95
CA LEU A 224 5.44 -1.35 7.40
C LEU A 224 4.22 -1.74 6.58
N THR A 225 3.14 -2.12 7.26
CA THR A 225 1.85 -2.36 6.63
C THR A 225 0.78 -1.50 7.26
N PHE A 226 -0.18 -1.07 6.46
CA PHE A 226 -1.28 -0.25 6.97
C PHE A 226 -2.24 -1.10 7.81
N THR A 227 -2.42 -2.35 7.43
CA THR A 227 -3.32 -3.23 8.18
C THR A 227 -2.72 -4.63 8.39
N ARG A 228 -3.19 -5.30 9.47
CA ARG A 228 -2.85 -6.68 9.82
C ARG A 228 -4.11 -7.54 9.75
N ALA A 229 -4.10 -8.55 8.87
CA ALA A 229 -5.18 -9.54 8.84
C ALA A 229 -5.08 -10.44 10.08
N THR A 230 -6.14 -10.49 10.86
CA THR A 230 -6.24 -11.43 11.99
C THR A 230 -6.11 -12.85 11.43
N ARG A 231 -5.19 -13.65 11.94
CA ARG A 231 -5.25 -15.09 11.70
C ARG A 231 -6.55 -15.56 12.34
N MET A 232 -7.51 -16.04 11.56
CA MET A 232 -8.50 -16.92 12.13
C MET A 232 -7.70 -18.05 12.77
N LYS A 233 -7.70 -18.14 14.09
CA LYS A 233 -7.32 -19.36 14.77
C LYS A 233 -8.32 -20.37 14.24
N ASP A 234 -7.82 -21.36 13.52
CA ASP A 234 -8.59 -22.47 13.01
C ASP A 234 -9.48 -22.96 14.17
N GLY A 235 -10.77 -23.02 13.87
CA GLY A 235 -11.80 -23.17 14.87
C GLY A 235 -11.66 -24.44 15.70
N ILE A 236 -12.14 -24.28 16.89
CA ILE A 236 -12.64 -25.40 17.70
C ILE A 236 -13.94 -25.91 17.03
#